data_3ffd2ae1beda452d81bc452a1f2103ee
#
_entry.id   3ffd2ae1beda452d81bc452a1f2103ee
#
_cell.length_a   1.000
_cell.length_b   1.000
_cell.length_c   1.000
_cell.angle_alpha   90.00
_cell.angle_beta   90.00
_cell.angle_gamma   90.00
#
_symmetry.space_group_name_H-M   'P 1'
#
loop_
_entity.id
_entity.type
_entity.pdbx_description
1 polymer ?
#
loop_
_entity_poly.entity_id
_entity_poly.type
_entity_poly.pdbx_seq_one_letter_code
_entity_poly.pdbx_strand_id
1 'polypeptide(L)'
;MMAAKFFLHGVPDSPAIWGPLLAALNLGDAPVAVPAMPGFTGPLPAGFAATKEAYADWAVTEVERLAAAYGPVDLVGHDWGAIIVQRVAMIRPDLVRSWALSNAVIDPDYRGHRVARIWNTPLLGEIFMAISGPATLAKSLTDQGVPADIAAE
;
A
#
# COMPACT_ATOMS: atom_id res chain seq x y z
N MET A 1 5.89 -24.97 8.84
CA MET A 1 4.73 -24.08 8.61
C MET A 1 5.18 -23.03 7.60
N MET A 2 4.42 -22.76 6.54
CA MET A 2 4.78 -21.68 5.60
C MET A 2 4.48 -20.34 6.25
N ALA A 3 5.42 -19.36 6.11
CA ALA A 3 5.23 -18.04 6.65
C ALA A 3 4.09 -17.30 5.93
N ALA A 4 3.30 -16.57 6.67
CA ALA A 4 2.28 -15.70 6.10
C ALA A 4 2.88 -14.59 5.26
N LYS A 5 2.13 -14.10 4.28
CA LYS A 5 2.52 -13.02 3.38
C LYS A 5 1.53 -11.89 3.49
N PHE A 6 2.04 -10.68 3.60
CA PHE A 6 1.26 -9.45 3.73
C PHE A 6 1.61 -8.53 2.58
N PHE A 7 0.63 -8.17 1.76
CA PHE A 7 0.80 -7.29 0.61
C PHE A 7 0.07 -5.98 0.86
N LEU A 8 0.79 -4.86 0.70
CA LEU A 8 0.22 -3.53 0.93
C LEU A 8 0.36 -2.66 -0.32
N HIS A 9 -0.79 -2.21 -0.83
CA HIS A 9 -0.90 -1.37 -2.02
C HIS A 9 -0.47 0.08 -1.75
N GLY A 10 -0.43 0.90 -2.79
CA GLY A 10 -0.07 2.30 -2.75
C GLY A 10 -1.22 3.27 -2.98
N VAL A 11 -0.89 4.45 -3.46
CA VAL A 11 -1.80 5.54 -3.79
C VAL A 11 -1.70 5.82 -5.29
N PRO A 12 -2.81 5.86 -6.03
CA PRO A 12 -4.22 5.74 -5.65
C PRO A 12 -4.79 4.32 -5.79
N ASP A 13 -3.99 3.30 -5.55
CA ASP A 13 -4.31 1.90 -5.81
C ASP A 13 -5.29 1.30 -4.81
N SER A 14 -5.74 0.08 -5.12
CA SER A 14 -6.48 -0.81 -4.25
C SER A 14 -5.76 -2.16 -4.07
N PRO A 15 -6.24 -3.05 -3.19
CA PRO A 15 -5.72 -4.43 -3.10
C PRO A 15 -5.71 -5.20 -4.43
N ALA A 16 -6.56 -4.84 -5.38
CA ALA A 16 -6.68 -5.48 -6.69
C ALA A 16 -5.36 -5.43 -7.51
N ILE A 17 -4.50 -4.43 -7.27
CA ILE A 17 -3.20 -4.33 -7.96
C ILE A 17 -2.33 -5.58 -7.77
N TRP A 18 -2.54 -6.33 -6.69
CA TRP A 18 -1.80 -7.55 -6.38
C TRP A 18 -2.32 -8.80 -7.10
N GLY A 19 -3.53 -8.76 -7.69
CA GLY A 19 -4.18 -9.91 -8.32
C GLY A 19 -3.29 -10.61 -9.35
N PRO A 20 -2.77 -9.92 -10.37
CA PRO A 20 -1.89 -10.53 -11.39
C PRO A 20 -0.61 -11.13 -10.80
N LEU A 21 0.02 -10.46 -9.84
CA LEU A 21 1.21 -10.98 -9.18
C LEU A 21 0.89 -12.24 -8.37
N LEU A 22 -0.17 -12.22 -7.57
CA LEU A 22 -0.58 -13.37 -6.76
C LEU A 22 -0.95 -14.57 -7.62
N ALA A 23 -1.57 -14.34 -8.78
CA ALA A 23 -1.87 -15.41 -9.75
C ALA A 23 -0.59 -16.01 -10.36
N ALA A 24 0.44 -15.20 -10.58
CA ALA A 24 1.73 -15.65 -11.10
C ALA A 24 2.61 -16.33 -10.04
N LEU A 25 2.46 -15.93 -8.78
CA LEU A 25 3.18 -16.53 -7.65
C LEU A 25 2.49 -17.82 -7.23
N ASN A 26 3.09 -18.96 -7.47
CA ASN A 26 2.57 -20.23 -6.94
C ASN A 26 2.83 -20.33 -5.43
N LEU A 27 2.00 -19.67 -4.63
CA LEU A 27 2.16 -19.58 -3.17
C LEU A 27 1.68 -20.83 -2.43
N GLY A 28 1.04 -21.79 -3.11
CA GLY A 28 0.46 -22.98 -2.49
C GLY A 28 -0.53 -22.61 -1.37
N ASP A 29 -0.42 -23.31 -0.24
CA ASP A 29 -1.29 -23.07 0.94
C ASP A 29 -0.74 -21.98 1.90
N ALA A 30 0.19 -21.14 1.45
CA ALA A 30 0.71 -20.08 2.30
C ALA A 30 -0.40 -19.06 2.64
N PRO A 31 -0.58 -18.69 3.92
CA PRO A 31 -1.53 -17.63 4.29
C PRO A 31 -1.15 -16.31 3.62
N VAL A 32 -2.12 -15.68 2.96
CA VAL A 32 -1.92 -14.41 2.26
C VAL A 32 -2.94 -13.39 2.76
N ALA A 33 -2.47 -12.22 3.16
CA ALA A 33 -3.29 -11.08 3.50
C ALA A 33 -3.00 -9.91 2.54
N VAL A 34 -4.07 -9.34 2.00
CA VAL A 34 -4.03 -8.21 1.05
C VAL A 34 -5.05 -7.17 1.51
N PRO A 35 -4.84 -6.53 2.67
CA PRO A 35 -5.82 -5.60 3.18
C PRO A 35 -5.85 -4.30 2.36
N ALA A 36 -7.02 -3.67 2.32
CA ALA A 36 -7.12 -2.28 1.90
C ALA A 36 -6.66 -1.37 3.04
N MET A 37 -5.86 -0.37 2.72
CA MET A 37 -5.56 0.68 3.68
C MET A 37 -6.84 1.43 4.09
N PRO A 38 -6.97 1.87 5.36
CA PRO A 38 -8.13 2.63 5.81
C PRO A 38 -8.45 3.82 4.89
N GLY A 39 -9.69 3.89 4.40
CA GLY A 39 -10.16 4.96 3.52
C GLY A 39 -9.93 4.74 2.01
N PHE A 40 -9.34 3.62 1.58
CA PHE A 40 -9.04 3.37 0.15
C PHE A 40 -10.14 2.60 -0.60
N THR A 41 -10.82 1.68 0.04
CA THR A 41 -11.93 0.92 -0.58
C THR A 41 -13.28 1.19 0.09
N GLY A 42 -13.34 2.24 0.90
CA GLY A 42 -14.51 2.63 1.66
C GLY A 42 -14.25 3.91 2.46
N PRO A 43 -15.21 4.35 3.26
CA PRO A 43 -15.04 5.56 4.05
C PRO A 43 -13.90 5.39 5.07
N LEU A 44 -13.22 6.50 5.33
CA LEU A 44 -12.21 6.53 6.39
C LEU A 44 -12.87 6.20 7.74
N PRO A 45 -12.33 5.25 8.52
CA PRO A 45 -12.89 4.91 9.81
C PRO A 45 -12.97 6.13 10.75
N ALA A 46 -14.06 6.23 11.52
CA ALA A 46 -14.22 7.32 12.48
C ALA A 46 -13.05 7.35 13.47
N GLY A 47 -12.44 8.52 13.62
CA GLY A 47 -11.29 8.73 14.51
C GLY A 47 -9.94 8.29 13.94
N PHE A 48 -9.88 7.75 12.73
CA PHE A 48 -8.60 7.44 12.09
C PHE A 48 -7.94 8.73 11.59
N ALA A 49 -6.71 8.99 12.03
CA ALA A 49 -6.05 10.28 11.82
C ALA A 49 -5.51 10.50 10.39
N ALA A 50 -5.51 9.48 9.51
CA ALA A 50 -4.96 9.52 8.16
C ALA A 50 -3.53 10.11 8.07
N THR A 51 -2.72 9.88 9.10
CA THR A 51 -1.29 10.23 9.12
C THR A 51 -0.44 9.01 8.80
N LYS A 52 0.81 9.22 8.37
CA LYS A 52 1.75 8.12 8.11
C LYS A 52 1.97 7.24 9.35
N GLU A 53 1.93 7.85 10.54
CA GLU A 53 2.04 7.14 11.82
C GLU A 53 0.82 6.23 12.04
N ALA A 54 -0.39 6.76 11.85
CA ALA A 54 -1.63 5.97 12.02
C ALA A 54 -1.71 4.80 11.04
N TYR A 55 -1.29 4.99 9.79
CA TYR A 55 -1.20 3.89 8.82
C TYR A 55 -0.14 2.86 9.22
N ALA A 56 1.01 3.28 9.74
CA ALA A 56 2.03 2.36 10.21
C ALA A 56 1.56 1.56 11.43
N ASP A 57 0.91 2.19 12.40
CA ASP A 57 0.35 1.54 13.60
C ASP A 57 -0.76 0.55 13.23
N TRP A 58 -1.62 0.92 12.29
CA TRP A 58 -2.62 0.01 11.72
C TRP A 58 -1.96 -1.20 11.06
N ALA A 59 -0.95 -0.99 10.22
CA ALA A 59 -0.24 -2.08 9.55
C ALA A 59 0.48 -2.99 10.55
N VAL A 60 1.07 -2.44 11.61
CA VAL A 60 1.64 -3.22 12.72
C VAL A 60 0.57 -4.14 13.31
N THR A 61 -0.63 -3.61 13.60
CA THR A 61 -1.73 -4.40 14.16
C THR A 61 -2.13 -5.55 13.24
N GLU A 62 -2.19 -5.32 11.93
CA GLU A 62 -2.51 -6.38 10.96
C GLU A 62 -1.40 -7.44 10.89
N VAL A 63 -0.13 -7.01 10.90
CA VAL A 63 1.02 -7.93 10.88
C VAL A 63 1.12 -8.71 12.20
N GLU A 64 0.82 -8.11 13.36
CA GLU A 64 0.76 -8.80 14.65
C GLU A 64 -0.25 -9.95 14.64
N ARG A 65 -1.43 -9.73 14.07
CA ARG A 65 -2.45 -10.79 13.94
C ARG A 65 -1.95 -11.98 13.12
N LEU A 66 -1.26 -11.71 12.02
CA LEU A 66 -0.67 -12.76 11.18
C LEU A 66 0.48 -13.45 11.90
N ALA A 67 1.36 -12.69 12.52
CA ALA A 67 2.51 -13.23 13.23
C ALA A 67 2.11 -14.10 14.44
N ALA A 68 1.05 -13.75 15.14
CA ALA A 68 0.51 -14.54 16.24
C ALA A 68 0.02 -15.93 15.79
N ALA A 69 -0.49 -16.02 14.55
CA ALA A 69 -1.00 -17.28 14.01
C ALA A 69 0.07 -18.11 13.26
N TYR A 70 1.02 -17.45 12.60
CA TYR A 70 1.90 -18.08 11.62
C TYR A 70 3.40 -17.84 11.87
N GLY A 71 3.78 -17.09 12.90
CA GLY A 71 5.16 -16.63 13.12
C GLY A 71 5.53 -15.44 12.21
N PRO A 72 6.81 -15.04 12.18
CA PRO A 72 7.25 -13.86 11.42
C PRO A 72 6.80 -13.87 9.95
N VAL A 73 6.35 -12.72 9.46
CA VAL A 73 5.62 -12.51 8.20
C VAL A 73 6.54 -11.99 7.11
N ASP A 74 6.31 -12.40 5.86
CA ASP A 74 6.91 -11.77 4.69
C ASP A 74 6.05 -10.58 4.28
N LEU A 75 6.66 -9.41 4.17
CA LEU A 75 5.98 -8.16 3.83
C LEU A 75 6.33 -7.75 2.39
N VAL A 76 5.32 -7.34 1.63
CA VAL A 76 5.48 -6.79 0.28
C VAL A 76 4.74 -5.47 0.21
N GLY A 77 5.42 -4.41 -0.19
CA GLY A 77 4.83 -3.08 -0.30
C GLY A 77 5.06 -2.45 -1.66
N HIS A 78 4.07 -1.73 -2.15
CA HIS A 78 4.16 -0.92 -3.37
C HIS A 78 3.85 0.54 -3.04
N ASP A 79 4.63 1.48 -3.59
CA ASP A 79 4.46 2.93 -3.45
C ASP A 79 4.31 3.34 -1.96
N TRP A 80 3.19 3.92 -1.52
CA TRP A 80 2.92 4.23 -0.11
C TRP A 80 2.94 2.98 0.78
N GLY A 81 2.43 1.86 0.29
CA GLY A 81 2.54 0.59 0.98
C GLY A 81 3.99 0.17 1.24
N ALA A 82 4.90 0.50 0.33
CA ALA A 82 6.33 0.26 0.52
C ALA A 82 6.92 1.10 1.67
N ILE A 83 6.52 2.36 1.78
CA ILE A 83 6.95 3.25 2.88
C ILE A 83 6.45 2.72 4.24
N ILE A 84 5.19 2.27 4.28
CA ILE A 84 4.59 1.70 5.50
C ILE A 84 5.27 0.38 5.86
N VAL A 85 5.49 -0.53 4.92
CA VAL A 85 6.18 -1.80 5.13
C VAL A 85 7.60 -1.57 5.67
N GLN A 86 8.35 -0.62 5.10
CA GLN A 86 9.65 -0.21 5.65
C GLN A 86 9.53 0.20 7.12
N ARG A 87 8.53 1.03 7.43
CA ARG A 87 8.34 1.50 8.81
C ARG A 87 8.03 0.35 9.75
N VAL A 88 7.14 -0.58 9.36
CA VAL A 88 6.86 -1.80 10.14
C VAL A 88 8.13 -2.60 10.39
N ALA A 89 8.93 -2.85 9.35
CA ALA A 89 10.17 -3.61 9.46
C ALA A 89 11.21 -2.93 10.39
N MET A 90 11.21 -1.59 10.44
CA MET A 90 12.10 -0.84 11.33
C MET A 90 11.68 -0.86 12.80
N ILE A 91 10.37 -0.75 13.07
CA ILE A 91 9.88 -0.63 14.46
C ILE A 91 9.50 -1.97 15.09
N ARG A 92 9.20 -2.99 14.27
CA ARG A 92 8.81 -4.33 14.71
C ARG A 92 9.55 -5.42 13.90
N PRO A 93 10.90 -5.41 13.93
CA PRO A 93 11.69 -6.43 13.23
C PRO A 93 11.42 -7.86 13.72
N ASP A 94 10.92 -8.00 14.95
CA ASP A 94 10.51 -9.27 15.55
C ASP A 94 9.35 -9.95 14.80
N LEU A 95 8.48 -9.16 14.13
CA LEU A 95 7.34 -9.65 13.36
C LEU A 95 7.68 -9.98 11.90
N VAL A 96 8.85 -9.59 11.42
CA VAL A 96 9.18 -9.59 10.00
C VAL A 96 10.23 -10.64 9.70
N ARG A 97 9.92 -11.59 8.82
CA ARG A 97 10.85 -12.59 8.30
C ARG A 97 11.67 -12.06 7.13
N SER A 98 10.99 -11.42 6.19
CA SER A 98 11.58 -10.77 5.01
C SER A 98 10.66 -9.67 4.51
N TRP A 99 11.19 -8.78 3.67
CA TRP A 99 10.38 -7.76 3.03
C TRP A 99 10.87 -7.44 1.62
N ALA A 100 9.95 -7.06 0.75
CA ALA A 100 10.20 -6.61 -0.61
C ALA A 100 9.44 -5.30 -0.88
N LEU A 101 10.07 -4.40 -1.61
CA LEU A 101 9.52 -3.08 -1.93
C LEU A 101 9.55 -2.84 -3.42
N SER A 102 8.49 -2.24 -3.92
CA SER A 102 8.38 -1.77 -5.30
C SER A 102 7.99 -0.29 -5.29
N ASN A 103 8.60 0.52 -6.14
CA ASN A 103 8.41 1.99 -6.19
C ASN A 103 8.61 2.68 -4.84
N ALA A 104 9.49 2.16 -4.01
CA ALA A 104 9.76 2.70 -2.68
C ALA A 104 10.59 3.98 -2.74
N VAL A 105 10.23 4.94 -1.91
CA VAL A 105 11.09 6.10 -1.65
C VAL A 105 12.09 5.73 -0.58
N ILE A 106 13.33 5.41 -1.00
CA ILE A 106 14.44 5.06 -0.11
C ILE A 106 15.57 6.09 -0.12
N ASP A 107 15.54 7.01 -1.07
CA ASP A 107 16.52 8.09 -1.17
C ASP A 107 16.06 9.29 -0.30
N PRO A 108 16.84 9.72 0.70
CA PRO A 108 16.51 10.86 1.55
C PRO A 108 16.45 12.18 0.78
N ASP A 109 17.11 12.27 -0.38
CA ASP A 109 17.11 13.46 -1.23
C ASP A 109 15.97 13.45 -2.27
N TYR A 110 15.12 12.42 -2.28
CA TYR A 110 14.00 12.33 -3.20
C TYR A 110 12.98 13.44 -2.97
N ARG A 111 12.75 14.27 -3.99
CA ARG A 111 11.88 15.45 -3.93
C ARG A 111 10.46 15.22 -4.46
N GLY A 112 10.08 13.98 -4.67
CA GLY A 112 8.78 13.63 -5.26
C GLY A 112 8.72 13.81 -6.78
N HIS A 113 7.94 12.98 -7.44
CA HIS A 113 7.59 13.16 -8.85
C HIS A 113 6.60 14.34 -9.01
N ARG A 114 6.30 14.72 -10.27
CA ARG A 114 5.50 15.92 -10.57
C ARG A 114 4.15 15.92 -9.83
N VAL A 115 3.43 14.80 -9.84
CA VAL A 115 2.12 14.70 -9.18
C VAL A 115 2.24 14.80 -7.66
N ALA A 116 3.22 14.15 -7.04
CA ALA A 116 3.47 14.26 -5.61
C ALA A 116 3.76 15.71 -5.19
N ARG A 117 4.50 16.47 -6.02
CA ARG A 117 4.74 17.90 -5.77
C ARG A 117 3.47 18.72 -5.86
N ILE A 118 2.57 18.44 -6.81
CA ILE A 118 1.26 19.09 -6.91
C ILE A 118 0.46 18.81 -5.64
N TRP A 119 0.35 17.57 -5.21
CA TRP A 119 -0.40 17.19 -4.02
C TRP A 119 0.12 17.86 -2.74
N ASN A 120 1.43 18.04 -2.63
CA ASN A 120 2.07 18.68 -1.47
C ASN A 120 2.06 20.22 -1.53
N THR A 121 1.48 20.82 -2.57
CA THR A 121 1.38 22.28 -2.69
C THR A 121 0.02 22.73 -2.17
N PRO A 122 -0.04 23.52 -1.07
CA PRO A 122 -1.29 24.02 -0.51
C PRO A 122 -2.17 24.71 -1.57
N LEU A 123 -3.47 24.53 -1.50
CA LEU A 123 -4.51 24.95 -2.43
C LEU A 123 -4.44 24.25 -3.80
N LEU A 124 -3.26 24.04 -4.36
CA LEU A 124 -3.13 23.38 -5.66
C LEU A 124 -3.46 21.89 -5.55
N GLY A 125 -3.02 21.25 -4.47
CA GLY A 125 -3.32 19.82 -4.20
C GLY A 125 -4.81 19.61 -4.01
N GLU A 126 -5.47 20.46 -3.21
CA GLU A 126 -6.91 20.37 -2.97
C GLU A 126 -7.71 20.59 -4.27
N ILE A 127 -7.35 21.58 -5.08
CA ILE A 127 -7.99 21.83 -6.38
C ILE A 127 -7.77 20.62 -7.31
N PHE A 128 -6.53 20.14 -7.40
CA PHE A 128 -6.20 18.99 -8.24
C PHE A 128 -7.03 17.77 -7.84
N MET A 129 -7.14 17.45 -6.56
CA MET A 129 -7.95 16.34 -6.07
C MET A 129 -9.45 16.54 -6.32
N ALA A 130 -9.94 17.77 -6.17
CA ALA A 130 -11.35 18.10 -6.41
C ALA A 130 -11.79 17.90 -7.88
N ILE A 131 -10.87 18.15 -8.83
CA ILE A 131 -11.14 17.98 -10.28
C ILE A 131 -10.72 16.62 -10.83
N SER A 132 -9.90 15.86 -10.09
CA SER A 132 -9.43 14.53 -10.47
C SER A 132 -10.45 13.48 -10.05
N GLY A 133 -11.50 13.33 -10.84
CA GLY A 133 -12.51 12.29 -10.58
C GLY A 133 -11.97 10.87 -10.83
N PRO A 134 -12.70 9.82 -10.34
CA PRO A 134 -12.28 8.41 -10.48
C PRO A 134 -11.92 8.01 -11.91
N ALA A 135 -12.70 8.46 -12.91
CA ALA A 135 -12.43 8.16 -14.32
C ALA A 135 -11.07 8.73 -14.81
N THR A 136 -10.69 9.91 -14.31
CA THR A 136 -9.39 10.52 -14.65
C THR A 136 -8.23 9.73 -14.03
N LEU A 137 -8.40 9.29 -12.79
CA LEU A 137 -7.42 8.46 -12.09
C LEU A 137 -7.30 7.08 -12.75
N ALA A 138 -8.41 6.40 -13.04
CA ALA A 138 -8.43 5.13 -13.74
C ALA A 138 -7.72 5.22 -15.10
N LYS A 139 -8.02 6.29 -15.89
CA LYS A 139 -7.32 6.53 -17.14
C LYS A 139 -5.81 6.70 -16.94
N SER A 140 -5.39 7.46 -15.94
CA SER A 140 -3.97 7.67 -15.63
C SER A 140 -3.26 6.37 -15.28
N LEU A 141 -3.90 5.48 -14.51
CA LEU A 141 -3.37 4.17 -14.16
C LEU A 141 -3.26 3.27 -15.40
N THR A 142 -4.29 3.26 -16.25
CA THR A 142 -4.28 2.49 -17.50
C THR A 142 -3.17 2.97 -18.44
N ASP A 143 -2.97 4.28 -18.56
CA ASP A 143 -1.89 4.86 -19.38
C ASP A 143 -0.49 4.48 -18.83
N GLN A 144 -0.39 4.09 -17.56
CA GLN A 144 0.82 3.57 -16.90
C GLN A 144 0.95 2.04 -16.99
N GLY A 145 0.04 1.36 -17.65
CA GLY A 145 0.09 -0.08 -17.90
C GLY A 145 -0.69 -0.94 -16.88
N VAL A 146 -1.45 -0.33 -15.99
CA VAL A 146 -2.39 -1.07 -15.12
C VAL A 146 -3.55 -1.57 -15.97
N PRO A 147 -3.94 -2.87 -15.89
CA PRO A 147 -5.11 -3.39 -16.58
C PRO A 147 -6.37 -2.58 -16.25
N ALA A 148 -7.22 -2.33 -17.27
CA ALA A 148 -8.33 -1.39 -17.14
C ALA A 148 -9.39 -1.83 -16.10
N ASP A 149 -9.59 -3.13 -15.92
CA ASP A 149 -10.44 -3.72 -14.90
C ASP A 149 -9.94 -3.42 -13.48
N ILE A 150 -8.63 -3.50 -13.28
CA ILE A 150 -7.97 -3.18 -11.99
C ILE A 150 -7.96 -1.66 -11.74
N ALA A 151 -7.72 -0.87 -12.79
CA ALA A 151 -7.68 0.59 -12.68
C ALA A 151 -9.06 1.21 -12.37
N ALA A 152 -10.15 0.47 -12.60
CA ALA A 152 -11.52 0.92 -12.37
C ALA A 152 -12.04 0.63 -10.95
N GLU A 153 -11.35 -0.19 -10.16
CA GLU A 153 -11.67 -0.51 -8.77
C GLU A 153 -11.18 0.56 -7.78
#